data_0c3ebeac3f917ceed920d8ec1040c277
#
_entry.id   0c3ebeac3f917ceed920d8ec1040c277
#
_cell.length_a   1.000
_cell.length_b   1.000
_cell.length_c   1.000
_cell.angle_alpha   90.00
_cell.angle_beta   90.00
_cell.angle_gamma   90.00
#
_symmetry.space_group_name_H-M   'P 1'
#
loop_
_entity.id
_entity.type
_entity.pdbx_description
1 polymer ?
#
loop_
_entity_poly.entity_id
_entity_poly.type
_entity_poly.pdbx_seq_one_letter_code
_entity_poly.pdbx_strand_id
1 'polypeptide(L)'
;AANWISIGGISLQPSEIVKIIYIFIGANTLDRLQTKKNLFEFIIFSAVCVGLLALMGDFGTALIFFMTFLLISFMRSGDFKTVILAIVAAVFGVSIVLRFKSYVLDRFKAWGHAWEYANDLGYQQTHVLTYIASGGLFGVGIGNGFLKGVGASESDLVFGLVSEEMGVIVAITLAVAVACLVIYARAITTRSRSTFYSISACC
;
A
#
# COMPACT_ATOMS: atom_id res chain seq x y z
N ALA A 1 -16.35 7.12 3.15
CA ALA A 1 -15.48 6.10 3.75
C ALA A 1 -15.08 6.58 5.15
N ALA A 2 -15.09 5.70 6.14
CA ALA A 2 -14.83 6.07 7.55
C ALA A 2 -13.38 6.55 7.83
N ASN A 3 -12.50 6.46 6.84
CA ASN A 3 -11.05 6.69 6.97
C ASN A 3 -10.61 8.09 6.52
N TRP A 4 -11.54 8.93 6.06
CA TRP A 4 -11.23 10.28 5.57
C TRP A 4 -11.81 11.33 6.49
N ILE A 5 -11.01 12.32 6.86
CA ILE A 5 -11.42 13.50 7.60
C ILE A 5 -11.46 14.67 6.61
N SER A 6 -12.65 15.25 6.42
CA SER A 6 -12.82 16.44 5.56
C SER A 6 -12.98 17.67 6.42
N ILE A 7 -12.05 18.62 6.29
CA ILE A 7 -12.06 19.89 7.01
C ILE A 7 -11.91 21.01 5.96
N GLY A 8 -12.92 21.87 5.84
CA GLY A 8 -12.86 23.04 4.98
C GLY A 8 -12.66 22.76 3.48
N GLY A 9 -13.14 21.62 2.97
CA GLY A 9 -12.99 21.20 1.57
C GLY A 9 -11.70 20.41 1.26
N ILE A 10 -10.83 20.23 2.23
CA ILE A 10 -9.64 19.38 2.11
C ILE A 10 -9.93 18.05 2.78
N SER A 11 -9.78 16.96 2.06
CA SER A 11 -9.91 15.60 2.59
C SER A 11 -8.52 15.03 2.91
N LEU A 12 -8.31 14.66 4.16
CA LEU A 12 -7.06 14.07 4.64
C LEU A 12 -7.33 12.66 5.18
N GLN A 13 -6.48 11.73 4.81
CA GLN A 13 -6.50 10.39 5.38
C GLN A 13 -5.43 10.29 6.47
N PRO A 14 -5.80 10.18 7.77
CA PRO A 14 -4.83 10.15 8.86
C PRO A 14 -3.79 9.03 8.75
N SER A 15 -4.16 7.89 8.17
CA SER A 15 -3.25 6.76 7.98
C SER A 15 -2.04 7.09 7.08
N GLU A 16 -2.15 8.08 6.17
CA GLU A 16 -1.02 8.53 5.35
C GLU A 16 0.09 9.17 6.20
N ILE A 17 -0.31 9.99 7.17
CA ILE A 17 0.64 10.61 8.11
C ILE A 17 1.18 9.54 9.07
N VAL A 18 0.30 8.67 9.56
CA VAL A 18 0.70 7.62 10.51
C VAL A 18 1.69 6.64 9.89
N LYS A 19 1.61 6.34 8.58
CA LYS A 19 2.61 5.52 7.88
C LYS A 19 4.02 6.08 8.03
N ILE A 20 4.18 7.37 7.78
CA ILE A 20 5.50 8.04 7.88
C ILE A 20 6.02 7.96 9.32
N ILE A 21 5.18 8.33 10.29
CA ILE A 21 5.53 8.29 11.72
C ILE A 21 5.88 6.85 12.13
N TYR A 22 5.15 5.87 11.65
CA TYR A 22 5.35 4.45 11.95
C TYR A 22 6.75 3.97 11.51
N ILE A 23 7.17 4.33 10.29
CA ILE A 23 8.49 3.99 9.76
C ILE A 23 9.59 4.61 10.64
N PHE A 24 9.46 5.89 11.00
CA PHE A 24 10.44 6.57 11.85
C PHE A 24 10.49 6.00 13.26
N ILE A 25 9.35 5.68 13.87
CA ILE A 25 9.30 5.03 15.19
C ILE A 25 9.96 3.66 15.11
N GLY A 26 9.62 2.85 14.10
CA GLY A 26 10.20 1.52 13.91
C GLY A 26 11.73 1.59 13.73
N ALA A 27 12.21 2.47 12.86
CA ALA A 27 13.63 2.65 12.63
C ALA A 27 14.38 3.13 13.88
N ASN A 28 13.81 4.09 14.63
CA ASN A 28 14.42 4.64 15.84
C ASN A 28 14.39 3.65 17.02
N THR A 29 13.27 2.96 17.21
CA THR A 29 13.12 1.97 18.30
C THR A 29 14.14 0.84 18.15
N LEU A 30 14.46 0.51 16.91
CA LEU A 30 15.34 -0.58 16.57
C LEU A 30 16.83 -0.15 16.43
N ASP A 31 17.12 1.12 16.26
CA ASP A 31 18.49 1.66 16.26
C ASP A 31 19.08 1.74 17.68
N ARG A 32 18.24 2.01 18.67
CA ARG A 32 18.67 2.05 20.08
C ARG A 32 18.77 0.64 20.65
N LEU A 33 19.94 0.39 21.27
CA LEU A 33 20.37 -0.82 21.98
C LEU A 33 19.23 -1.73 22.46
N GLN A 34 19.21 -2.88 21.89
CA GLN A 34 18.44 -4.12 22.03
C GLN A 34 17.82 -4.42 23.41
N THR A 35 16.93 -3.60 23.91
CA THR A 35 16.14 -3.97 25.06
C THR A 35 14.92 -4.73 24.57
N LYS A 36 14.70 -5.96 25.06
CA LYS A 36 13.50 -6.77 24.76
C LYS A 36 12.20 -5.98 24.95
N LYS A 37 12.21 -5.00 25.85
CA LYS A 37 11.10 -4.09 26.13
C LYS A 37 10.74 -3.24 24.91
N ASN A 38 11.70 -2.62 24.23
CA ASN A 38 11.43 -1.75 23.08
C ASN A 38 10.84 -2.55 21.89
N LEU A 39 11.33 -3.77 21.69
CA LEU A 39 10.76 -4.66 20.66
C LEU A 39 9.31 -5.03 20.99
N PHE A 40 9.03 -5.36 22.24
CA PHE A 40 7.69 -5.69 22.68
C PHE A 40 6.72 -4.51 22.54
N GLU A 41 7.14 -3.31 22.90
CA GLU A 41 6.37 -2.07 22.72
C GLU A 41 6.07 -1.81 21.23
N PHE A 42 7.05 -2.02 20.35
CA PHE A 42 6.85 -1.88 18.90
C PHE A 42 5.90 -2.94 18.34
N ILE A 43 5.97 -4.18 18.81
CA ILE A 43 5.03 -5.25 18.41
C ILE A 43 3.59 -4.88 18.82
N ILE A 44 3.39 -4.42 20.07
CA ILE A 44 2.06 -4.01 20.53
C ILE A 44 1.55 -2.82 19.72
N PHE A 45 2.37 -1.80 19.51
CA PHE A 45 2.01 -0.64 18.71
C PHE A 45 1.61 -1.04 17.27
N SER A 46 2.38 -1.91 16.65
CA SER A 46 2.09 -2.44 15.30
C SER A 46 0.78 -3.23 15.28
N ALA A 47 0.57 -4.09 16.26
CA ALA A 47 -0.66 -4.88 16.38
C ALA A 47 -1.90 -4.01 16.56
N VAL A 48 -1.79 -2.93 17.35
CA VAL A 48 -2.86 -1.94 17.53
C VAL A 48 -3.15 -1.21 16.21
N CYS A 49 -2.11 -0.71 15.51
CA CYS A 49 -2.30 -0.03 14.23
C CYS A 49 -2.98 -0.92 13.19
N VAL A 50 -2.46 -2.13 12.99
CA VAL A 50 -3.02 -3.11 12.04
C VAL A 50 -4.43 -3.52 12.44
N GLY A 51 -4.67 -3.76 13.73
CA GLY A 51 -5.98 -4.15 14.25
C GLY A 51 -7.03 -3.06 14.06
N LEU A 52 -6.71 -1.80 14.36
CA LEU A 52 -7.62 -0.67 14.15
C LEU A 52 -7.96 -0.49 12.67
N LEU A 53 -6.97 -0.54 11.77
CA LEU A 53 -7.19 -0.44 10.33
C LEU A 53 -8.06 -1.59 9.80
N ALA A 54 -7.84 -2.81 10.28
CA ALA A 54 -8.67 -3.97 9.94
C ALA A 54 -10.11 -3.82 10.42
N LEU A 55 -10.33 -3.30 11.64
CA LEU A 55 -11.66 -3.00 12.17
C LEU A 55 -12.39 -1.92 11.36
N MET A 56 -11.66 -0.89 10.90
CA MET A 56 -12.18 0.15 10.00
C MET A 56 -12.47 -0.37 8.59
N GLY A 57 -12.02 -1.58 8.26
CA GLY A 57 -12.21 -2.18 6.93
C GLY A 57 -11.18 -1.72 5.89
N ASP A 58 -10.12 -1.05 6.31
CA ASP A 58 -9.02 -0.62 5.45
C ASP A 58 -7.91 -1.69 5.42
N PHE A 59 -8.22 -2.80 4.75
CA PHE A 59 -7.29 -3.94 4.67
C PHE A 59 -6.06 -3.64 3.83
N GLY A 60 -6.16 -2.74 2.83
CA GLY A 60 -5.04 -2.32 2.01
C GLY A 60 -3.97 -1.63 2.84
N THR A 61 -4.37 -0.62 3.59
CA THR A 61 -3.46 0.10 4.50
C THR A 61 -2.95 -0.81 5.63
N ALA A 62 -3.81 -1.66 6.20
CA ALA A 62 -3.41 -2.64 7.20
C ALA A 62 -2.33 -3.60 6.69
N LEU A 63 -2.44 -4.05 5.43
CA LEU A 63 -1.43 -4.90 4.81
C LEU A 63 -0.08 -4.17 4.65
N ILE A 64 -0.09 -2.89 4.25
CA ILE A 64 1.12 -2.07 4.15
C ILE A 64 1.81 -1.97 5.50
N PHE A 65 1.09 -1.64 6.58
CA PHE A 65 1.64 -1.59 7.95
C PHE A 65 2.21 -2.94 8.38
N PHE A 66 1.53 -4.02 8.07
CA PHE A 66 1.99 -5.37 8.38
C PHE A 66 3.27 -5.74 7.60
N MET A 67 3.33 -5.45 6.31
CA MET A 67 4.54 -5.70 5.50
C MET A 67 5.72 -4.84 5.97
N THR A 68 5.47 -3.58 6.32
CA THR A 68 6.49 -2.70 6.91
C THR A 68 6.98 -3.26 8.26
N PHE A 69 6.08 -3.76 9.10
CA PHE A 69 6.44 -4.44 10.35
C PHE A 69 7.34 -5.66 10.11
N LEU A 70 6.98 -6.51 9.13
CA LEU A 70 7.78 -7.69 8.79
C LEU A 70 9.17 -7.30 8.32
N LEU A 71 9.25 -6.28 7.44
CA LEU A 71 10.52 -5.79 6.91
C LEU A 71 11.42 -5.25 8.03
N ILE A 72 10.89 -4.38 8.87
CA ILE A 72 11.61 -3.81 10.01
C ILE A 72 12.07 -4.92 10.96
N SER A 73 11.18 -5.85 11.30
CA SER A 73 11.48 -6.96 12.22
C SER A 73 12.55 -7.89 11.65
N PHE A 74 12.51 -8.16 10.35
CA PHE A 74 13.51 -8.98 9.66
C PHE A 74 14.87 -8.28 9.59
N MET A 75 14.91 -7.02 9.17
CA MET A 75 16.16 -6.24 9.10
C MET A 75 16.83 -6.13 10.48
N ARG A 76 16.03 -6.17 11.52
CA ARG A 76 16.48 -6.12 12.88
C ARG A 76 17.00 -7.46 13.43
N SER A 77 16.15 -8.49 13.37
CA SER A 77 16.46 -9.78 14.00
C SER A 77 17.42 -10.63 13.17
N GLY A 78 17.40 -10.47 11.84
CA GLY A 78 18.06 -11.38 10.92
C GLY A 78 17.51 -12.82 11.01
N ASP A 79 16.47 -13.06 11.84
CA ASP A 79 15.94 -14.38 12.13
C ASP A 79 14.62 -14.61 11.41
N PHE A 80 14.64 -15.56 10.50
CA PHE A 80 13.43 -15.99 9.76
C PHE A 80 12.34 -16.56 10.66
N LYS A 81 12.66 -17.06 11.85
CA LYS A 81 11.66 -17.59 12.79
C LYS A 81 10.67 -16.51 13.23
N THR A 82 11.16 -15.30 13.48
CA THR A 82 10.32 -14.13 13.83
C THR A 82 9.37 -13.78 12.69
N VAL A 83 9.85 -13.82 11.45
CA VAL A 83 9.03 -13.56 10.26
C VAL A 83 7.96 -14.63 10.08
N ILE A 84 8.33 -15.90 10.21
CA ILE A 84 7.39 -17.03 10.10
C ILE A 84 6.30 -16.93 11.19
N LEU A 85 6.68 -16.65 12.43
CA LEU A 85 5.73 -16.48 13.53
C LEU A 85 4.74 -15.34 13.26
N ALA A 86 5.23 -14.22 12.76
CA ALA A 86 4.40 -13.07 12.42
C ALA A 86 3.44 -13.39 11.26
N ILE A 87 3.90 -14.11 10.23
CA ILE A 87 3.03 -14.55 9.12
C ILE A 87 1.95 -15.50 9.62
N VAL A 88 2.28 -16.48 10.47
CA VAL A 88 1.30 -17.41 11.05
C VAL A 88 0.25 -16.64 11.86
N ALA A 89 0.67 -15.67 12.69
CA ALA A 89 -0.25 -14.83 13.44
C ALA A 89 -1.15 -13.99 12.53
N ALA A 90 -0.61 -13.47 11.42
CA ALA A 90 -1.39 -12.72 10.43
C ALA A 90 -2.42 -13.60 9.71
N VAL A 91 -2.03 -14.79 9.28
CA VAL A 91 -2.96 -15.75 8.63
C VAL A 91 -4.10 -16.10 9.58
N PHE A 92 -3.80 -16.30 10.86
CA PHE A 92 -4.83 -16.52 11.88
C PHE A 92 -5.76 -15.31 12.04
N GLY A 93 -5.20 -14.10 12.13
CA GLY A 93 -5.97 -12.86 12.21
C GLY A 93 -6.86 -12.64 10.97
N VAL A 94 -6.33 -12.86 9.77
CA VAL A 94 -7.09 -12.79 8.51
C VAL A 94 -8.22 -13.81 8.50
N SER A 95 -7.97 -15.04 8.96
CA SER A 95 -9.01 -16.09 9.04
C SER A 95 -10.18 -15.69 9.94
N ILE A 96 -9.89 -14.99 11.05
CA ILE A 96 -10.94 -14.43 11.92
C ILE A 96 -11.72 -13.34 11.18
N VAL A 97 -11.02 -12.38 10.56
CA VAL A 97 -11.67 -11.27 9.84
C VAL A 97 -12.58 -11.77 8.71
N LEU A 98 -12.14 -12.76 7.95
CA LEU A 98 -12.93 -13.35 6.86
C LEU A 98 -14.21 -14.03 7.34
N ARG A 99 -14.26 -14.52 8.59
CA ARG A 99 -15.49 -15.05 9.19
C ARG A 99 -16.53 -13.98 9.50
N PHE A 100 -16.08 -12.74 9.78
CA PHE A 100 -16.96 -11.64 10.17
C PHE A 100 -17.27 -10.65 9.04
N LYS A 101 -16.44 -10.62 7.98
CA LYS A 101 -16.54 -9.64 6.89
C LYS A 101 -16.54 -10.33 5.52
N SER A 102 -17.69 -10.85 5.10
CA SER A 102 -17.87 -11.58 3.84
C SER A 102 -17.53 -10.75 2.59
N TYR A 103 -17.70 -9.41 2.63
CA TYR A 103 -17.40 -8.55 1.48
C TYR A 103 -15.93 -8.62 1.01
N VAL A 104 -15.01 -9.02 1.90
CA VAL A 104 -13.60 -9.24 1.52
C VAL A 104 -13.48 -10.42 0.57
N LEU A 105 -14.21 -11.50 0.83
CA LEU A 105 -14.26 -12.67 -0.06
C LEU A 105 -14.84 -12.33 -1.44
N ASP A 106 -15.82 -11.44 -1.49
CA ASP A 106 -16.43 -11.03 -2.76
C ASP A 106 -15.43 -10.29 -3.65
N ARG A 107 -14.54 -9.47 -3.08
CA ARG A 107 -13.44 -8.86 -3.84
C ARG A 107 -12.48 -9.88 -4.46
N PHE A 108 -12.23 -11.00 -3.77
CA PHE A 108 -11.41 -12.08 -4.32
C PHE A 108 -12.11 -12.84 -5.45
N LYS A 109 -13.43 -12.92 -5.48
CA LYS A 109 -14.19 -13.55 -6.58
C LYS A 109 -13.97 -12.81 -7.90
N ALA A 110 -13.93 -11.49 -7.88
CA ALA A 110 -13.68 -10.67 -9.06
C ALA A 110 -12.22 -10.69 -9.51
N TRP A 111 -11.30 -11.11 -8.66
CA TRP A 111 -9.89 -11.12 -8.99
C TRP A 111 -9.56 -12.17 -10.06
N GLY A 112 -9.01 -11.73 -11.18
CA GLY A 112 -8.77 -12.56 -12.35
C GLY A 112 -9.99 -12.76 -13.27
N HIS A 113 -11.22 -12.41 -12.82
CA HIS A 113 -12.47 -12.56 -13.55
C HIS A 113 -13.19 -11.21 -13.70
N ALA A 114 -12.44 -10.11 -13.79
CA ALA A 114 -13.00 -8.76 -13.78
C ALA A 114 -14.07 -8.54 -14.88
N TRP A 115 -13.91 -9.16 -16.04
CA TRP A 115 -14.85 -9.04 -17.15
C TRP A 115 -16.19 -9.73 -16.90
N GLU A 116 -16.22 -10.80 -16.12
CA GLU A 116 -17.47 -11.49 -15.74
C GLU A 116 -18.29 -10.63 -14.76
N TYR A 117 -17.62 -9.79 -13.98
CA TYR A 117 -18.21 -8.88 -13.00
C TYR A 117 -18.10 -7.41 -13.41
N ALA A 118 -18.08 -7.13 -14.72
CA ALA A 118 -17.80 -5.79 -15.26
C ALA A 118 -18.78 -4.70 -14.78
N ASN A 119 -20.00 -5.05 -14.46
CA ASN A 119 -21.05 -4.13 -14.02
C ASN A 119 -21.15 -3.98 -12.49
N ASP A 120 -20.32 -4.69 -11.72
CA ASP A 120 -20.35 -4.71 -10.25
C ASP A 120 -18.93 -4.66 -9.68
N LEU A 121 -18.43 -5.76 -9.14
CA LEU A 121 -17.13 -5.83 -8.43
C LEU A 121 -15.92 -5.55 -9.33
N GLY A 122 -16.01 -5.85 -10.62
CA GLY A 122 -14.98 -5.61 -11.64
C GLY A 122 -15.09 -4.27 -12.37
N TYR A 123 -16.08 -3.43 -12.05
CA TYR A 123 -16.37 -2.19 -12.77
C TYR A 123 -15.14 -1.28 -12.93
N GLN A 124 -14.46 -0.97 -11.86
CA GLN A 124 -13.28 -0.09 -11.92
C GLN A 124 -12.16 -0.69 -12.77
N GLN A 125 -11.89 -1.98 -12.62
CA GLN A 125 -10.79 -2.67 -13.31
C GLN A 125 -11.05 -2.73 -14.83
N THR A 126 -12.26 -3.08 -15.23
CA THR A 126 -12.64 -3.19 -16.66
C THR A 126 -12.63 -1.83 -17.34
N HIS A 127 -13.15 -0.79 -16.67
CA HIS A 127 -13.15 0.57 -17.21
C HIS A 127 -11.73 1.12 -17.34
N VAL A 128 -10.86 0.93 -16.33
CA VAL A 128 -9.46 1.33 -16.42
C VAL A 128 -8.76 0.68 -17.61
N LEU A 129 -8.91 -0.64 -17.77
CA LEU A 129 -8.28 -1.35 -18.88
C LEU A 129 -8.81 -0.89 -20.25
N THR A 130 -10.13 -0.66 -20.36
CA THR A 130 -10.76 -0.15 -21.57
C THR A 130 -10.25 1.24 -21.93
N TYR A 131 -10.19 2.14 -20.97
CA TYR A 131 -9.74 3.51 -21.20
C TYR A 131 -8.23 3.62 -21.45
N ILE A 132 -7.40 2.80 -20.80
CA ILE A 132 -5.98 2.67 -21.17
C ILE A 132 -5.84 2.25 -22.62
N ALA A 133 -6.63 1.28 -23.05
CA ALA A 133 -6.61 0.80 -24.44
C ALA A 133 -7.07 1.90 -25.43
N SER A 134 -8.05 2.71 -25.06
CA SER A 134 -8.52 3.84 -25.90
C SER A 134 -7.47 4.94 -26.03
N GLY A 135 -6.63 5.18 -25.01
CA GLY A 135 -5.55 6.17 -25.05
C GLY A 135 -4.43 5.81 -26.05
N GLY A 136 -4.20 4.54 -26.32
CA GLY A 136 -3.16 4.08 -27.23
C GLY A 136 -1.76 4.56 -26.84
N LEU A 137 -0.91 4.79 -27.84
CA LEU A 137 0.49 5.20 -27.60
C LEU A 137 0.65 6.64 -27.15
N PHE A 138 -0.16 7.55 -27.68
CA PHE A 138 -0.01 9.02 -27.52
C PHE A 138 -1.07 9.69 -26.68
N GLY A 139 -2.09 8.95 -26.25
CA GLY A 139 -3.20 9.45 -25.46
C GLY A 139 -4.30 10.14 -26.25
N VAL A 140 -5.45 10.32 -25.62
CA VAL A 140 -6.59 11.06 -26.20
C VAL A 140 -6.47 12.58 -26.00
N GLY A 141 -5.46 13.03 -25.29
CA GLY A 141 -5.21 14.43 -24.92
C GLY A 141 -5.62 14.75 -23.49
N ILE A 142 -4.87 15.66 -22.86
CA ILE A 142 -5.08 16.08 -21.48
C ILE A 142 -6.48 16.68 -21.34
N GLY A 143 -7.24 16.19 -20.38
CA GLY A 143 -8.60 16.64 -20.12
C GLY A 143 -9.69 15.95 -20.90
N ASN A 144 -9.37 15.18 -21.95
CA ASN A 144 -10.31 14.48 -22.81
C ASN A 144 -10.58 13.03 -22.38
N GLY A 145 -9.95 12.56 -21.31
CA GLY A 145 -10.12 11.21 -20.79
C GLY A 145 -11.49 10.99 -20.15
N PHE A 146 -12.07 9.83 -20.36
CA PHE A 146 -13.34 9.40 -19.79
C PHE A 146 -13.18 8.77 -18.39
N LEU A 147 -11.96 8.31 -18.03
CA LEU A 147 -11.67 7.67 -16.75
C LEU A 147 -11.95 8.61 -15.55
N LYS A 148 -11.95 9.93 -15.77
CA LYS A 148 -12.34 10.92 -14.75
C LYS A 148 -13.74 10.71 -14.18
N GLY A 149 -14.64 10.11 -14.94
CA GLY A 149 -16.00 9.75 -14.50
C GLY A 149 -16.05 8.54 -13.58
N VAL A 150 -14.96 7.80 -13.46
CA VAL A 150 -14.88 6.61 -12.59
C VAL A 150 -14.42 7.03 -11.20
N GLY A 151 -15.10 6.54 -10.16
CA GLY A 151 -14.72 6.86 -8.78
C GLY A 151 -13.27 6.52 -8.46
N ALA A 152 -12.59 7.38 -7.68
CA ALA A 152 -11.18 7.27 -7.30
C ALA A 152 -10.18 7.39 -8.46
N SER A 153 -10.57 8.03 -9.57
CA SER A 153 -9.70 8.26 -10.73
C SER A 153 -8.48 9.12 -10.41
N GLU A 154 -8.62 10.07 -9.47
CA GLU A 154 -7.56 10.99 -9.06
C GLU A 154 -6.64 10.44 -7.96
N SER A 155 -6.93 9.27 -7.43
CA SER A 155 -6.12 8.63 -6.38
C SER A 155 -5.64 7.25 -6.80
N ASP A 156 -6.54 6.27 -6.81
CA ASP A 156 -6.17 4.86 -7.01
C ASP A 156 -5.92 4.52 -8.49
N LEU A 157 -6.51 5.29 -9.41
CA LEU A 157 -6.48 5.01 -10.85
C LEU A 157 -5.63 6.01 -11.65
N VAL A 158 -4.79 6.81 -10.99
CA VAL A 158 -3.95 7.85 -11.62
C VAL A 158 -3.10 7.32 -12.77
N PHE A 159 -2.52 6.13 -12.62
CA PHE A 159 -1.74 5.51 -13.69
C PHE A 159 -2.59 5.22 -14.94
N GLY A 160 -3.83 4.78 -14.74
CA GLY A 160 -4.79 4.59 -15.82
C GLY A 160 -5.15 5.90 -16.51
N LEU A 161 -5.39 6.96 -15.71
CA LEU A 161 -5.71 8.29 -16.22
C LEU A 161 -4.57 8.87 -17.06
N VAL A 162 -3.33 8.77 -16.56
CA VAL A 162 -2.14 9.19 -17.32
C VAL A 162 -2.00 8.38 -18.61
N SER A 163 -2.25 7.07 -18.55
CA SER A 163 -2.18 6.20 -19.74
C SER A 163 -3.23 6.56 -20.78
N GLU A 164 -4.45 6.91 -20.37
CA GLU A 164 -5.52 7.34 -21.26
C GLU A 164 -5.23 8.71 -21.88
N GLU A 165 -4.93 9.71 -21.04
CA GLU A 165 -4.81 11.10 -21.52
C GLU A 165 -3.49 11.40 -22.22
N MET A 166 -2.37 10.87 -21.72
CA MET A 166 -1.02 11.15 -22.20
C MET A 166 -0.39 9.98 -22.98
N GLY A 167 -1.04 8.84 -22.97
CA GLY A 167 -0.59 7.66 -23.69
C GLY A 167 0.32 6.72 -22.89
N VAL A 168 0.41 5.51 -23.39
CA VAL A 168 1.20 4.42 -22.76
C VAL A 168 2.69 4.75 -22.69
N ILE A 169 3.24 5.52 -23.62
CA ILE A 169 4.65 5.93 -23.61
C ILE A 169 4.97 6.74 -22.36
N VAL A 170 4.14 7.73 -22.03
CA VAL A 170 4.30 8.57 -20.83
C VAL A 170 4.11 7.74 -19.56
N ALA A 171 3.12 6.84 -19.56
CA ALA A 171 2.87 5.95 -18.43
C ALA A 171 4.06 5.02 -18.16
N ILE A 172 4.67 4.43 -19.20
CA ILE A 172 5.89 3.62 -19.08
C ILE A 172 7.05 4.46 -18.54
N THR A 173 7.21 5.69 -19.03
CA THR A 173 8.26 6.60 -18.54
C THR A 173 8.10 6.87 -17.05
N LEU A 174 6.87 7.10 -16.58
CA LEU A 174 6.55 7.27 -15.17
C LEU A 174 6.88 6.00 -14.36
N ALA A 175 6.50 4.83 -14.87
CA ALA A 175 6.81 3.55 -14.21
C ALA A 175 8.33 3.32 -14.10
N VAL A 176 9.09 3.64 -15.17
CA VAL A 176 10.56 3.57 -15.16
C VAL A 176 11.15 4.55 -14.14
N ALA A 177 10.63 5.78 -14.05
CA ALA A 177 11.10 6.75 -13.07
C ALA A 177 10.90 6.23 -11.63
N VAL A 178 9.73 5.64 -11.32
CA VAL A 178 9.47 5.02 -10.02
C VAL A 178 10.43 3.84 -9.77
N ALA A 179 10.66 2.99 -10.76
CA ALA A 179 11.61 1.88 -10.64
C ALA A 179 13.04 2.40 -10.37
N CYS A 180 13.48 3.46 -11.03
CA CYS A 180 14.78 4.10 -10.76
C CYS A 180 14.88 4.63 -9.32
N LEU A 181 13.81 5.23 -8.78
CA LEU A 181 13.77 5.66 -7.38
C LEU A 181 13.93 4.48 -6.41
N VAL A 182 13.28 3.36 -6.68
CA VAL A 182 13.41 2.13 -5.85
C VAL A 182 14.84 1.60 -5.90
N ILE A 183 15.46 1.54 -7.09
CA ILE A 183 16.86 1.10 -7.27
C ILE A 183 17.81 2.05 -6.51
N TYR A 184 17.57 3.36 -6.60
CA TYR A 184 18.37 4.36 -5.90
C TYR A 184 18.23 4.24 -4.37
N ALA A 185 17.00 4.07 -3.86
CA ALA A 185 16.75 3.83 -2.45
C ALA A 185 17.50 2.58 -1.93
N ARG A 186 17.46 1.48 -2.71
CA ARG A 186 18.25 0.27 -2.41
C ARG A 186 19.75 0.56 -2.35
N ALA A 187 20.28 1.33 -3.28
CA ALA A 187 21.70 1.68 -3.30
C ALA A 187 22.11 2.52 -2.08
N ILE A 188 21.26 3.43 -1.61
CA ILE A 188 21.47 4.19 -0.37
C ILE A 188 21.44 3.26 0.83
N THR A 189 20.46 2.37 0.91
CA THR A 189 20.30 1.41 2.01
C THR A 189 21.56 0.57 2.21
N THR A 190 22.15 0.06 1.12
CA THR A 190 23.36 -0.78 1.18
C THR A 190 24.64 -0.01 1.52
N ARG A 191 24.67 1.30 1.28
CA ARG A 191 25.83 2.16 1.55
C ARG A 191 25.76 2.91 2.87
N SER A 192 24.60 2.94 3.48
CA SER A 192 24.40 3.64 4.75
C SER A 192 25.15 2.98 5.89
N ARG A 193 25.84 3.79 6.70
CA ARG A 193 26.54 3.34 7.92
C ARG A 193 25.61 3.30 9.15
N SER A 194 24.43 3.89 9.05
CA SER A 194 23.44 3.94 10.14
C SER A 194 22.28 2.99 9.85
N THR A 195 21.99 2.14 10.82
CA THR A 195 20.83 1.21 10.76
C THR A 195 19.52 1.96 10.60
N PHE A 196 19.39 3.13 11.26
CA PHE A 196 18.22 3.99 11.15
C PHE A 196 17.94 4.41 9.71
N TYR A 197 18.97 4.95 9.02
CA TYR A 197 18.80 5.38 7.62
C TYR A 197 18.54 4.20 6.68
N SER A 198 19.20 3.06 6.92
CA SER A 198 18.96 1.84 6.13
C SER A 198 17.52 1.35 6.25
N ILE A 199 16.99 1.30 7.46
CA ILE A 199 15.60 0.86 7.70
C ILE A 199 14.62 1.88 7.11
N SER A 200 14.82 3.18 7.38
CA SER A 200 13.93 4.23 6.88
C SER A 200 13.89 4.31 5.36
N ALA A 201 14.98 4.00 4.68
CA ALA A 201 15.04 4.00 3.21
C ALA A 201 14.47 2.72 2.57
N CYS A 202 14.37 1.62 3.34
CA CYS A 202 13.81 0.34 2.88
C CYS A 202 12.29 0.28 2.99
N CYS A 203 11.70 1.02 3.95
CA CYS A 203 10.27 1.03 4.24
C CYS A 203 9.52 2.10 3.50
#